data_458d36172f6ac2a334af5c9b32c0485f
#
_entry.id   458d36172f6ac2a334af5c9b32c0485f
#
_cell.length_a   1.000
_cell.length_b   1.000
_cell.length_c   1.000
_cell.angle_alpha   90.00
_cell.angle_beta   90.00
_cell.angle_gamma   90.00
#
_symmetry.space_group_name_H-M   'P 1'
#
loop_
_entity.id
_entity.type
_entity.pdbx_description
1 polymer ?
#
loop_
_entity_poly.entity_id
_entity_poly.type
_entity_poly.pdbx_seq_one_letter_code
_entity_poly.pdbx_strand_id
1 'polypeptide(L)'
;MLSSTLFVRRLLLTALPSFALIAGACSDNDGLDPASSGGNAGSAASSGGKSGASGSTGKAGAAGSSSGATSKAGETGASGSSGAAGDFGSAGSSGSDAEAGAGGEAPTGDRVAPTVLGSSPLKGAIEVGIQSAIFVTFSEAMNTSTLTSESFRVTSGGVAVPGQLSYFQQTATFTPTSPLAANSPYQITVSIAATDLASNALAQAYTSSFTTSALAALGPVPVKLGTAGNYAILANSAISNVPTSAITGNLGLSPAAASYVTGFTLTKAGTFWTSPQVVGGVFAADNDAPTPSNLTTAVANMQTAYTDAAGRPTPDFTDLGAGAIGGLTLIPGLYKWASTLTIPSNVTLAGAANDVWIFQVTGDLKLSAAKAMTLSGGAQAKNIFWQVAGAVDLGTTSHSEGIVLCKTAITLGTGASINGRLLAQTAVNLASSTVTQPAP
;
A
#
# COMPACT_ATOMS: atom_id res chain seq x y z
N MET A 1 51.50 27.84 25.37
CA MET A 1 51.40 28.78 24.22
C MET A 1 50.09 28.49 23.53
N LEU A 2 49.19 29.44 23.65
CA LEU A 2 47.84 29.43 23.09
C LEU A 2 47.92 29.62 21.56
N SER A 3 47.04 28.92 20.80
CA SER A 3 46.55 29.49 19.55
C SER A 3 45.10 29.02 19.36
N SER A 4 44.19 29.94 19.65
CA SER A 4 42.76 29.87 19.34
C SER A 4 42.59 30.25 17.84
N THR A 5 42.00 29.38 17.05
CA THR A 5 41.53 29.76 15.71
C THR A 5 40.00 29.84 15.72
N LEU A 6 39.53 31.08 15.76
CA LEU A 6 38.11 31.49 15.72
C LEU A 6 37.64 31.39 14.24
N PHE A 7 36.73 30.47 13.92
CA PHE A 7 36.09 30.40 12.62
C PHE A 7 34.81 31.23 12.64
N VAL A 8 34.88 32.42 12.08
CA VAL A 8 33.72 33.33 11.84
C VAL A 8 32.92 32.77 10.69
N ARG A 9 31.73 32.24 10.96
CA ARG A 9 30.72 31.96 9.95
C ARG A 9 30.06 33.25 9.48
N ARG A 10 30.33 33.65 8.26
CA ARG A 10 29.62 34.70 7.54
C ARG A 10 28.18 34.27 7.29
N LEU A 11 27.25 34.99 7.90
CA LEU A 11 25.81 34.94 7.64
C LEU A 11 25.56 35.67 6.30
N LEU A 12 25.25 34.94 5.24
CA LEU A 12 24.83 35.54 3.96
C LEU A 12 23.33 35.75 4.03
N LEU A 13 22.94 36.99 4.33
CA LEU A 13 21.56 37.46 4.26
C LEU A 13 21.27 37.80 2.80
N THR A 14 20.58 36.94 2.04
CA THR A 14 20.07 37.27 0.71
C THR A 14 18.68 37.89 0.86
N ALA A 15 18.62 39.16 0.48
CA ALA A 15 17.40 39.99 0.45
C ALA A 15 16.38 39.45 -0.57
N LEU A 16 15.13 39.37 -0.16
CA LEU A 16 13.98 39.16 -1.01
C LEU A 16 13.69 40.46 -1.78
N PRO A 17 13.33 40.44 -3.07
CA PRO A 17 12.84 41.62 -3.77
C PRO A 17 11.40 41.93 -3.35
N SER A 18 11.19 43.12 -2.84
CA SER A 18 9.88 43.74 -2.60
C SER A 18 9.17 43.96 -3.93
N PHE A 19 8.01 43.32 -4.11
CA PHE A 19 7.06 43.70 -5.17
C PHE A 19 6.29 44.94 -4.72
N ALA A 20 6.49 46.05 -5.44
CA ALA A 20 5.77 47.27 -5.25
C ALA A 20 4.33 47.14 -5.78
N LEU A 21 3.38 47.45 -4.92
CA LEU A 21 1.97 47.60 -5.19
C LEU A 21 1.78 48.94 -5.92
N ILE A 22 1.42 48.92 -7.20
CA ILE A 22 0.98 50.14 -7.92
C ILE A 22 -0.55 50.21 -7.78
N ALA A 23 -0.99 51.16 -6.95
CA ALA A 23 -2.36 51.65 -6.93
C ALA A 23 -2.54 52.63 -8.08
N GLY A 24 -3.35 52.28 -9.07
CA GLY A 24 -3.82 53.21 -10.10
C GLY A 24 -5.20 53.71 -9.73
N ALA A 25 -5.29 55.02 -9.52
CA ALA A 25 -6.49 55.74 -9.17
C ALA A 25 -7.47 55.89 -10.36
N CYS A 26 -8.74 55.98 -9.99
CA CYS A 26 -9.90 56.34 -10.80
C CYS A 26 -9.70 57.64 -11.58
N SER A 27 -10.30 57.70 -12.76
CA SER A 27 -10.85 58.93 -13.32
C SER A 27 -12.11 58.61 -14.09
N ASP A 28 -13.19 59.20 -13.60
CA ASP A 28 -14.48 59.31 -14.23
C ASP A 28 -14.34 60.14 -15.53
N ASN A 29 -15.07 59.79 -16.57
CA ASN A 29 -15.72 60.84 -17.37
C ASN A 29 -16.93 60.32 -18.14
N ASP A 30 -17.96 61.11 -17.99
CA ASP A 30 -19.30 61.04 -18.54
C ASP A 30 -19.40 60.98 -20.07
N GLY A 31 -20.52 60.36 -20.53
CA GLY A 31 -21.18 61.03 -21.65
C GLY A 31 -21.80 60.13 -22.72
N LEU A 32 -23.13 60.08 -22.63
CA LEU A 32 -24.08 60.09 -23.74
C LEU A 32 -24.40 58.81 -24.53
N ASP A 33 -25.57 58.27 -24.17
CA ASP A 33 -26.56 57.68 -25.10
C ASP A 33 -27.00 58.73 -26.16
N PRO A 34 -27.58 58.41 -27.35
CA PRO A 34 -28.84 57.68 -27.41
C PRO A 34 -29.13 56.81 -28.69
N ALA A 35 -30.13 55.94 -28.49
CA ALA A 35 -31.26 55.67 -29.42
C ALA A 35 -30.99 54.92 -30.75
N SER A 36 -31.62 53.84 -30.99
CA SER A 36 -32.98 53.57 -31.40
C SER A 36 -33.06 52.46 -32.49
N SER A 37 -34.11 51.79 -32.39
CA SER A 37 -34.98 51.08 -33.35
C SER A 37 -34.45 49.75 -33.88
N GLY A 38 -35.20 48.70 -33.88
CA GLY A 38 -36.62 48.47 -33.93
C GLY A 38 -36.86 47.13 -34.63
N GLY A 39 -37.93 46.52 -34.31
CA GLY A 39 -38.64 45.60 -35.17
C GLY A 39 -38.40 44.14 -34.91
N ASN A 40 -39.22 43.48 -34.29
CA ASN A 40 -40.59 43.02 -34.49
C ASN A 40 -40.68 41.52 -34.83
N ALA A 41 -41.26 40.79 -33.88
CA ALA A 41 -42.46 39.94 -33.97
C ALA A 41 -42.46 38.72 -34.89
N GLY A 42 -42.95 37.64 -34.25
CA GLY A 42 -43.50 36.46 -34.90
C GLY A 42 -43.43 35.26 -33.97
N SER A 43 -44.23 35.04 -33.05
CA SER A 43 -45.59 34.55 -32.82
C SER A 43 -46.04 33.37 -33.69
N ALA A 44 -46.30 32.28 -33.04
CA ALA A 44 -47.38 31.28 -33.20
C ALA A 44 -46.85 29.89 -32.76
N ALA A 45 -47.29 29.34 -31.69
CA ALA A 45 -48.58 28.80 -31.28
C ALA A 45 -48.92 27.43 -31.87
N SER A 46 -49.14 26.54 -30.87
CA SER A 46 -50.16 25.44 -30.81
C SER A 46 -49.85 24.23 -31.64
N SER A 47 -50.06 23.04 -31.17
CA SER A 47 -51.11 22.30 -30.50
C SER A 47 -50.61 20.89 -30.26
N GLY A 48 -50.79 20.18 -29.16
CA GLY A 48 -52.05 19.66 -28.74
C GLY A 48 -52.24 18.22 -29.22
N GLY A 49 -52.19 17.28 -28.31
CA GLY A 49 -52.47 15.88 -28.60
C GLY A 49 -52.41 15.05 -27.34
N LYS A 50 -53.57 14.94 -26.74
CA LYS A 50 -53.91 14.09 -25.59
C LYS A 50 -54.08 12.63 -25.98
N SER A 51 -53.93 11.82 -24.92
CA SER A 51 -54.74 10.65 -24.56
C SER A 51 -54.28 9.28 -24.96
N GLY A 52 -54.36 8.44 -23.92
CA GLY A 52 -54.45 7.00 -24.03
C GLY A 52 -54.09 6.28 -22.73
N ALA A 53 -55.00 6.38 -21.73
CA ALA A 53 -54.98 5.49 -20.57
C ALA A 53 -55.79 4.24 -20.88
N SER A 54 -55.27 3.08 -20.46
CA SER A 54 -56.03 1.88 -20.04
C SER A 54 -55.00 0.94 -19.42
N GLY A 55 -55.03 0.49 -18.19
CA GLY A 55 -56.16 0.04 -17.37
C GLY A 55 -56.39 -1.46 -17.51
N SER A 56 -55.87 -2.24 -16.55
CA SER A 56 -56.40 -3.54 -16.12
C SER A 56 -55.42 -4.19 -15.15
N THR A 57 -55.59 -4.15 -13.84
CA THR A 57 -56.32 -4.99 -12.93
C THR A 57 -56.23 -6.50 -13.12
N GLY A 58 -55.78 -7.16 -12.06
CA GLY A 58 -55.84 -8.62 -11.85
C GLY A 58 -54.82 -9.05 -10.82
N LYS A 59 -55.10 -8.90 -9.59
CA LYS A 59 -55.76 -9.66 -8.55
C LYS A 59 -54.89 -10.80 -7.99
N ALA A 60 -54.52 -10.57 -6.77
CA ALA A 60 -54.37 -11.37 -5.58
C ALA A 60 -54.66 -12.90 -5.71
N GLY A 61 -53.77 -13.63 -5.09
CA GLY A 61 -53.95 -15.00 -4.67
C GLY A 61 -53.10 -15.27 -3.46
N ALA A 62 -53.77 -15.30 -2.35
CA ALA A 62 -53.25 -15.50 -1.02
C ALA A 62 -53.21 -16.98 -0.65
N ALA A 63 -52.40 -17.28 0.35
CA ALA A 63 -52.63 -18.24 1.42
C ALA A 63 -52.32 -19.73 1.20
N GLY A 64 -51.68 -20.23 2.25
CA GLY A 64 -51.54 -21.63 2.63
C GLY A 64 -50.23 -21.87 3.32
N SER A 65 -49.94 -21.49 4.53
CA SER A 65 -50.20 -21.96 5.88
C SER A 65 -50.21 -23.49 6.00
N SER A 66 -49.36 -23.93 6.84
CA SER A 66 -49.51 -24.75 8.03
C SER A 66 -48.39 -25.80 8.13
N SER A 67 -47.68 -25.70 9.22
CA SER A 67 -47.73 -26.50 10.42
C SER A 67 -47.20 -27.91 10.19
N GLY A 68 -46.35 -28.35 11.01
CA GLY A 68 -46.21 -28.49 12.40
C GLY A 68 -45.14 -29.49 12.74
N ALA A 69 -44.62 -29.19 13.85
CA ALA A 69 -44.58 -30.00 15.06
C ALA A 69 -43.54 -31.11 15.08
N THR A 70 -42.56 -30.87 15.91
CA THR A 70 -42.34 -31.28 17.28
C THR A 70 -41.82 -32.70 17.51
N SER A 71 -40.81 -32.67 18.32
CA SER A 71 -40.43 -33.59 19.39
C SER A 71 -39.79 -34.89 18.96
N LYS A 72 -38.77 -35.43 19.64
CA LYS A 72 -38.59 -35.55 21.07
C LYS A 72 -37.20 -36.09 21.37
N ALA A 73 -36.68 -35.72 22.46
CA ALA A 73 -35.59 -36.24 23.24
C ALA A 73 -35.66 -37.74 23.52
N GLY A 74 -34.51 -38.29 23.88
CA GLY A 74 -34.30 -39.57 24.51
C GLY A 74 -32.83 -39.83 24.51
N GLU A 75 -32.12 -39.40 25.45
CA GLU A 75 -31.75 -39.94 26.79
C GLU A 75 -31.24 -41.35 26.78
N THR A 76 -30.02 -41.43 27.35
CA THR A 76 -29.47 -42.38 28.29
C THR A 76 -28.94 -43.71 27.77
N GLY A 77 -27.74 -44.03 28.28
CA GLY A 77 -27.23 -45.34 28.32
C GLY A 77 -25.73 -45.37 28.54
N ALA A 78 -25.40 -45.24 29.76
CA ALA A 78 -24.14 -45.36 30.47
C ALA A 78 -23.60 -46.78 30.49
N SER A 79 -22.34 -46.84 30.86
CA SER A 79 -21.64 -47.89 31.63
C SER A 79 -21.14 -49.14 30.90
N GLY A 80 -19.88 -49.36 31.14
CA GLY A 80 -19.29 -50.49 31.75
C GLY A 80 -18.07 -51.01 31.05
N SER A 81 -16.93 -50.77 31.60
CA SER A 81 -16.19 -51.61 32.53
C SER A 81 -15.22 -52.59 31.89
N SER A 82 -13.94 -52.35 32.14
CA SER A 82 -12.90 -53.22 32.66
C SER A 82 -12.63 -54.59 32.02
N GLY A 83 -11.33 -54.84 31.88
CA GLY A 83 -10.72 -56.17 31.80
C GLY A 83 -9.41 -56.09 31.04
N ALA A 84 -8.35 -55.90 31.66
CA ALA A 84 -7.41 -56.77 32.36
C ALA A 84 -6.50 -57.57 31.43
N ALA A 85 -5.23 -57.24 31.51
CA ALA A 85 -4.01 -58.01 31.58
C ALA A 85 -4.00 -59.43 30.97
N GLY A 86 -2.98 -59.65 30.17
CA GLY A 86 -2.50 -60.94 29.78
C GLY A 86 -1.06 -60.87 29.32
N ASP A 87 -0.21 -61.21 30.22
CA ASP A 87 1.23 -61.31 30.17
C ASP A 87 1.63 -62.70 29.56
N PHE A 88 2.96 -62.86 29.29
CA PHE A 88 3.71 -64.09 28.90
C PHE A 88 3.77 -64.34 27.36
N GLY A 89 4.91 -64.44 26.78
CA GLY A 89 6.06 -65.26 27.08
C GLY A 89 7.16 -65.18 26.02
N SER A 90 8.26 -65.38 26.49
CA SER A 90 9.65 -65.38 26.07
C SER A 90 10.02 -66.37 24.97
N ALA A 91 11.07 -65.99 24.25
CA ALA A 91 12.19 -66.77 23.70
C ALA A 91 11.99 -67.52 22.37
N GLY A 92 12.84 -67.19 21.46
CA GLY A 92 13.20 -67.99 20.30
C GLY A 92 14.34 -67.36 19.51
N SER A 93 15.53 -67.75 19.84
CA SER A 93 16.83 -67.35 19.27
C SER A 93 17.06 -67.93 17.87
N SER A 94 17.92 -67.18 17.13
CA SER A 94 18.85 -67.59 16.07
C SER A 94 18.40 -67.52 14.62
N GLY A 95 19.22 -66.77 13.91
CA GLY A 95 19.31 -66.77 12.46
C GLY A 95 20.01 -65.54 11.94
N SER A 96 21.33 -65.56 11.95
CA SER A 96 22.21 -64.66 11.24
C SER A 96 21.85 -64.61 9.74
N ASP A 97 21.76 -63.42 9.17
CA ASP A 97 22.54 -63.06 7.99
C ASP A 97 22.35 -61.57 7.74
N ALA A 98 23.44 -60.84 7.93
CA ALA A 98 23.55 -59.43 7.64
C ALA A 98 23.66 -59.22 6.13
N GLU A 99 22.62 -58.74 5.49
CA GLU A 99 22.80 -57.93 4.30
C GLU A 99 22.78 -56.44 4.72
N ALA A 100 23.95 -55.83 4.53
CA ALA A 100 24.12 -54.40 4.64
C ALA A 100 23.28 -53.73 3.56
N GLY A 101 22.01 -53.44 3.89
CA GLY A 101 21.19 -52.51 3.12
C GLY A 101 21.84 -51.16 3.18
N ALA A 102 22.22 -50.66 2.01
CA ALA A 102 22.72 -49.33 1.79
C ALA A 102 21.94 -48.32 2.67
N GLY A 103 22.67 -47.63 3.55
CA GLY A 103 22.14 -46.52 4.31
C GLY A 103 21.59 -45.51 3.32
N GLY A 104 20.26 -45.43 3.27
CA GLY A 104 19.62 -44.27 2.64
C GLY A 104 20.15 -43.05 3.39
N GLU A 105 20.91 -42.27 2.70
CA GLU A 105 21.28 -40.92 3.16
C GLU A 105 19.97 -40.22 3.56
N ALA A 106 19.83 -39.89 4.85
CA ALA A 106 18.76 -39.04 5.30
C ALA A 106 18.80 -37.78 4.40
N PRO A 107 17.64 -37.27 3.93
CA PRO A 107 17.64 -36.08 3.11
C PRO A 107 18.46 -35.04 3.85
N THR A 108 19.54 -34.60 3.22
CA THR A 108 20.42 -33.55 3.77
C THR A 108 19.59 -32.31 3.89
N GLY A 109 19.10 -32.03 5.13
CA GLY A 109 18.40 -30.80 5.43
C GLY A 109 19.26 -29.60 5.01
N ASP A 110 18.62 -28.47 4.74
CA ASP A 110 19.30 -27.22 4.46
C ASP A 110 20.36 -26.94 5.56
N ARG A 111 21.57 -26.67 5.12
CA ARG A 111 22.74 -26.34 5.98
C ARG A 111 23.35 -24.98 5.62
N VAL A 112 22.67 -24.24 4.77
CA VAL A 112 23.10 -22.90 4.37
C VAL A 112 22.68 -21.94 5.48
N ALA A 113 23.64 -21.19 6.00
CA ALA A 113 23.34 -20.19 7.02
C ALA A 113 22.79 -18.91 6.37
N PRO A 114 21.67 -18.35 6.86
CA PRO A 114 21.13 -17.12 6.33
C PRO A 114 22.10 -15.96 6.53
N THR A 115 22.05 -14.99 5.59
CA THR A 115 22.80 -13.74 5.65
C THR A 115 21.86 -12.55 5.50
N VAL A 116 22.29 -11.36 5.93
CA VAL A 116 21.57 -10.12 5.67
C VAL A 116 22.02 -9.53 4.35
N LEU A 117 21.12 -9.36 3.40
CA LEU A 117 21.37 -8.75 2.11
C LEU A 117 21.43 -7.22 2.20
N GLY A 118 20.66 -6.63 3.13
CA GLY A 118 20.64 -5.19 3.34
C GLY A 118 19.63 -4.72 4.34
N SER A 119 19.66 -3.44 4.64
CA SER A 119 18.67 -2.75 5.49
C SER A 119 18.18 -1.45 4.84
N SER A 120 16.99 -1.03 5.21
CA SER A 120 16.50 0.32 5.01
C SER A 120 16.06 0.84 6.38
N PRO A 121 16.59 1.97 6.85
CA PRO A 121 17.57 2.84 6.21
C PRO A 121 18.89 2.15 5.89
N LEU A 122 19.56 2.62 4.82
CA LEU A 122 20.89 2.14 4.44
C LEU A 122 21.90 2.46 5.55
N LYS A 123 23.00 1.69 5.60
CA LYS A 123 24.09 1.95 6.53
C LYS A 123 24.68 3.34 6.30
N GLY A 124 24.71 4.14 7.36
CA GLY A 124 25.21 5.52 7.33
C GLY A 124 24.21 6.53 6.76
N ALA A 125 22.96 6.15 6.48
CA ALA A 125 21.94 7.08 6.02
C ALA A 125 21.74 8.23 7.01
N ILE A 126 21.60 9.43 6.49
CA ILE A 126 21.28 10.66 7.21
C ILE A 126 19.92 11.18 6.75
N GLU A 127 19.34 12.12 7.47
CA GLU A 127 18.01 12.71 7.15
C GLU A 127 16.89 11.66 7.06
N VAL A 128 17.00 10.59 7.85
CA VAL A 128 15.98 9.53 7.90
C VAL A 128 14.76 10.04 8.64
N GLY A 129 13.58 9.80 8.09
CA GLY A 129 12.33 10.21 8.71
C GLY A 129 12.12 9.68 10.11
N ILE A 130 11.70 10.54 11.03
CA ILE A 130 11.43 10.12 12.41
C ILE A 130 10.28 9.12 12.54
N GLN A 131 9.46 8.95 11.52
CA GLN A 131 8.36 7.98 11.47
C GLN A 131 8.67 6.76 10.59
N SER A 132 9.91 6.64 10.08
CA SER A 132 10.29 5.56 9.18
C SER A 132 10.20 4.20 9.87
N ALA A 133 9.63 3.22 9.17
CA ALA A 133 9.82 1.81 9.49
C ALA A 133 11.23 1.38 9.08
N ILE A 134 11.74 0.35 9.73
CA ILE A 134 13.10 -0.18 9.51
C ILE A 134 12.97 -1.58 8.94
N PHE A 135 13.64 -1.85 7.84
CA PHE A 135 13.58 -3.10 7.11
C PHE A 135 14.94 -3.79 7.12
N VAL A 136 14.96 -5.10 7.25
CA VAL A 136 16.15 -5.94 7.05
C VAL A 136 15.74 -7.11 6.17
N THR A 137 16.44 -7.28 5.05
CA THR A 137 16.19 -8.36 4.08
C THR A 137 17.26 -9.42 4.22
N PHE A 138 16.82 -10.69 4.29
CA PHE A 138 17.68 -11.86 4.42
C PHE A 138 17.83 -12.59 3.08
N SER A 139 18.86 -13.41 2.97
CA SER A 139 19.13 -14.24 1.78
C SER A 139 18.09 -15.33 1.57
N GLU A 140 17.40 -15.73 2.62
CA GLU A 140 16.44 -16.83 2.64
C GLU A 140 15.35 -16.64 3.67
N ALA A 141 14.42 -17.61 3.75
CA ALA A 141 13.28 -17.55 4.65
C ALA A 141 13.72 -17.81 6.10
N MET A 142 13.38 -16.88 7.00
CA MET A 142 13.70 -16.95 8.43
C MET A 142 12.59 -17.62 9.24
N ASN A 143 12.96 -18.25 10.33
CA ASN A 143 12.05 -18.73 11.35
C ASN A 143 11.54 -17.52 12.17
N THR A 144 10.26 -17.20 11.99
CA THR A 144 9.64 -16.04 12.64
C THR A 144 9.66 -16.10 14.15
N SER A 145 9.67 -17.31 14.76
CA SER A 145 9.74 -17.46 16.21
C SER A 145 11.07 -17.03 16.80
N THR A 146 12.13 -16.97 16.00
CA THR A 146 13.47 -16.51 16.39
C THR A 146 13.71 -15.03 16.12
N LEU A 147 12.81 -14.38 15.36
CA LEU A 147 12.82 -12.92 15.14
C LEU A 147 12.08 -12.22 16.27
N THR A 148 12.79 -11.96 17.35
CA THR A 148 12.27 -11.37 18.59
C THR A 148 12.96 -10.03 18.88
N SER A 149 12.50 -9.31 19.90
CA SER A 149 13.18 -8.09 20.40
C SER A 149 14.60 -8.35 20.91
N GLU A 150 14.99 -9.61 21.12
CA GLU A 150 16.35 -9.97 21.53
C GLU A 150 17.26 -10.22 20.33
N SER A 151 16.74 -10.82 19.26
CA SER A 151 17.50 -11.14 18.05
C SER A 151 17.50 -10.00 17.05
N PHE A 152 16.47 -9.13 17.03
CA PHE A 152 16.34 -7.95 16.19
C PHE A 152 16.12 -6.72 17.07
N ARG A 153 17.10 -5.84 17.11
CA ARG A 153 17.08 -4.63 17.95
C ARG A 153 17.31 -3.35 17.15
N VAL A 154 16.57 -2.33 17.51
CA VAL A 154 16.86 -0.94 17.14
C VAL A 154 17.18 -0.18 18.43
N THR A 155 18.32 0.48 18.46
CA THR A 155 18.76 1.23 19.65
C THR A 155 19.17 2.65 19.31
N SER A 156 19.05 3.56 20.29
CA SER A 156 19.64 4.91 20.24
C SER A 156 20.36 5.16 21.56
N GLY A 157 21.63 5.52 21.50
CA GLY A 157 22.45 5.68 22.71
C GLY A 157 22.53 4.42 23.57
N GLY A 158 22.41 3.21 22.98
CA GLY A 158 22.38 1.94 23.69
C GLY A 158 21.02 1.54 24.29
N VAL A 159 20.02 2.42 24.24
CA VAL A 159 18.65 2.16 24.73
C VAL A 159 17.81 1.59 23.61
N ALA A 160 17.08 0.50 23.89
CA ALA A 160 16.19 -0.13 22.90
C ALA A 160 15.01 0.79 22.58
N VAL A 161 14.69 0.89 21.28
CA VAL A 161 13.52 1.59 20.79
C VAL A 161 12.31 0.67 20.91
N PRO A 162 11.20 1.08 21.54
CA PRO A 162 9.97 0.30 21.53
C PRO A 162 9.37 0.22 20.13
N GLY A 163 8.95 -0.97 19.69
CA GLY A 163 8.40 -1.16 18.36
C GLY A 163 7.81 -2.56 18.17
N GLN A 164 7.17 -2.75 17.03
CA GLN A 164 6.62 -4.02 16.59
C GLN A 164 7.45 -4.59 15.46
N LEU A 165 7.76 -5.87 15.55
CA LEU A 165 8.46 -6.62 14.52
C LEU A 165 7.46 -7.48 13.76
N SER A 166 7.48 -7.41 12.44
CA SER A 166 6.76 -8.28 11.53
C SER A 166 7.71 -8.85 10.50
N TYR A 167 7.33 -9.96 9.86
CA TYR A 167 8.15 -10.63 8.87
C TYR A 167 7.32 -11.06 7.66
N PHE A 168 7.83 -10.78 6.47
CA PHE A 168 7.20 -11.19 5.23
C PHE A 168 8.27 -11.34 4.12
N GLN A 169 8.21 -12.43 3.37
CA GLN A 169 9.08 -12.68 2.19
C GLN A 169 10.55 -12.28 2.41
N GLN A 170 11.22 -12.92 3.34
CA GLN A 170 12.63 -12.67 3.65
C GLN A 170 12.94 -11.28 4.22
N THR A 171 11.93 -10.46 4.53
CA THR A 171 12.12 -9.12 5.08
C THR A 171 11.48 -9.00 6.46
N ALA A 172 12.29 -8.67 7.46
CA ALA A 172 11.82 -8.24 8.78
C ALA A 172 11.57 -6.73 8.75
N THR A 173 10.41 -6.33 9.26
CA THR A 173 9.99 -4.94 9.35
C THR A 173 9.80 -4.57 10.81
N PHE A 174 10.57 -3.61 11.31
CA PHE A 174 10.40 -3.02 12.63
C PHE A 174 9.70 -1.66 12.49
N THR A 175 8.56 -1.53 13.16
CA THR A 175 7.79 -0.28 13.21
C THR A 175 7.87 0.30 14.62
N PRO A 176 8.54 1.45 14.82
CA PRO A 176 8.56 2.12 16.11
C PRO A 176 7.14 2.44 16.62
N THR A 177 6.87 2.29 17.91
CA THR A 177 5.56 2.63 18.50
C THR A 177 5.32 4.12 18.61
N SER A 178 6.41 4.90 18.66
CA SER A 178 6.40 6.36 18.67
C SER A 178 7.42 6.89 17.66
N PRO A 179 7.27 8.13 17.17
CA PRO A 179 8.29 8.74 16.33
C PRO A 179 9.67 8.68 16.98
N LEU A 180 10.69 8.40 16.18
CA LEU A 180 12.08 8.45 16.59
C LEU A 180 12.45 9.89 16.98
N ALA A 181 13.42 10.05 17.87
CA ALA A 181 13.91 11.40 18.20
C ALA A 181 14.56 12.03 16.96
N ALA A 182 14.31 13.32 16.73
CA ALA A 182 14.91 14.07 15.65
C ALA A 182 16.43 14.23 15.85
N ASN A 183 17.18 14.34 14.74
CA ASN A 183 18.62 14.56 14.71
C ASN A 183 19.41 13.59 15.63
N SER A 184 18.97 12.33 15.67
CA SER A 184 19.49 11.33 16.59
C SER A 184 20.03 10.10 15.86
N PRO A 185 21.18 9.55 16.31
CA PRO A 185 21.73 8.33 15.74
C PRO A 185 20.99 7.10 16.25
N TYR A 186 20.76 6.15 15.36
CA TYR A 186 20.16 4.86 15.63
C TYR A 186 21.01 3.73 15.10
N GLN A 187 20.97 2.58 15.76
CA GLN A 187 21.64 1.36 15.35
C GLN A 187 20.63 0.22 15.21
N ILE A 188 20.72 -0.50 14.10
CA ILE A 188 20.01 -1.75 13.84
C ILE A 188 20.97 -2.88 14.13
N THR A 189 20.54 -3.88 14.89
CA THR A 189 21.32 -5.09 15.17
C THR A 189 20.44 -6.31 14.93
N VAL A 190 20.95 -7.28 14.14
CA VAL A 190 20.39 -8.63 14.06
C VAL A 190 21.45 -9.59 14.58
N SER A 191 21.14 -10.33 15.64
CA SER A 191 22.07 -11.26 16.26
C SER A 191 22.03 -12.62 15.58
N ILE A 192 23.04 -13.44 15.84
CA ILE A 192 23.11 -14.83 15.38
C ILE A 192 22.05 -15.75 16.01
N ALA A 193 21.26 -15.25 16.97
CA ALA A 193 20.10 -15.96 17.50
C ALA A 193 18.94 -16.05 16.51
N ALA A 194 18.91 -15.23 15.45
CA ALA A 194 17.98 -15.35 14.36
C ALA A 194 18.38 -16.56 13.49
N THR A 195 17.42 -17.48 13.24
CA THR A 195 17.66 -18.69 12.43
C THR A 195 16.72 -18.75 11.23
N ASP A 196 17.10 -19.54 10.24
CA ASP A 196 16.22 -19.92 9.14
C ASP A 196 15.20 -21.01 9.57
N LEU A 197 14.42 -21.50 8.60
CA LEU A 197 13.44 -22.57 8.83
C LEU A 197 14.09 -23.94 9.14
N ALA A 198 15.35 -24.14 8.73
CA ALA A 198 16.12 -25.35 9.01
C ALA A 198 16.91 -25.25 10.33
N SER A 199 16.75 -24.16 11.08
CA SER A 199 17.45 -23.85 12.34
C SER A 199 18.94 -23.52 12.17
N ASN A 200 19.41 -23.15 10.97
CA ASN A 200 20.75 -22.60 10.81
C ASN A 200 20.76 -21.17 11.34
N ALA A 201 21.73 -20.86 12.19
CA ALA A 201 21.90 -19.52 12.74
C ALA A 201 22.38 -18.54 11.66
N LEU A 202 22.04 -17.25 11.80
CA LEU A 202 22.57 -16.20 10.95
C LEU A 202 24.10 -16.30 10.91
N ALA A 203 24.68 -16.30 9.71
CA ALA A 203 26.12 -16.55 9.49
C ALA A 203 27.01 -15.62 10.31
N GLN A 204 26.59 -14.37 10.49
CA GLN A 204 27.23 -13.39 11.39
C GLN A 204 26.24 -12.33 11.82
N ALA A 205 26.47 -11.74 13.00
CA ALA A 205 25.64 -10.64 13.48
C ALA A 205 25.71 -9.46 12.50
N TYR A 206 24.56 -8.87 12.20
CA TYR A 206 24.45 -7.70 11.34
C TYR A 206 24.32 -6.44 12.16
N THR A 207 25.02 -5.38 11.77
CA THR A 207 24.92 -4.07 12.39
C THR A 207 24.91 -2.97 11.32
N SER A 208 23.92 -2.09 11.40
CA SER A 208 23.78 -0.90 10.56
C SER A 208 23.43 0.31 11.42
N SER A 209 23.77 1.50 10.99
CA SER A 209 23.46 2.74 11.69
C SER A 209 22.88 3.77 10.72
N PHE A 210 22.01 4.65 11.25
CA PHE A 210 21.48 5.79 10.52
C PHE A 210 21.25 6.96 11.47
N THR A 211 21.04 8.17 10.93
CA THR A 211 20.70 9.37 11.70
C THR A 211 19.39 9.94 11.20
N THR A 212 18.48 10.27 12.11
CA THR A 212 17.20 10.88 11.77
C THR A 212 17.34 12.35 11.36
N SER A 213 16.36 12.86 10.62
CA SER A 213 16.29 14.26 10.21
C SER A 213 16.14 15.21 11.41
N ALA A 214 16.63 16.42 11.23
CA ALA A 214 16.50 17.49 12.22
C ALA A 214 15.07 18.09 12.28
N LEU A 215 14.30 17.92 11.23
CA LEU A 215 12.95 18.47 11.11
C LEU A 215 11.90 17.41 11.40
N ALA A 216 10.91 17.78 12.19
CA ALA A 216 9.68 17.00 12.31
C ALA A 216 8.99 16.98 10.92
N ALA A 217 8.42 15.85 10.55
CA ALA A 217 7.59 15.78 9.37
C ALA A 217 6.40 16.73 9.48
N LEU A 218 6.09 17.42 8.38
CA LEU A 218 4.86 18.20 8.26
C LEU A 218 3.73 17.32 7.70
N GLY A 219 2.49 17.70 7.99
CA GLY A 219 1.30 16.98 7.56
C GLY A 219 0.87 15.88 8.54
N PRO A 220 -0.09 15.04 8.14
CA PRO A 220 -0.65 13.99 8.99
C PRO A 220 0.32 12.81 9.17
N VAL A 221 0.05 11.97 10.18
CA VAL A 221 0.78 10.70 10.35
C VAL A 221 0.56 9.81 9.12
N PRO A 222 1.60 9.18 8.57
CA PRO A 222 1.48 8.28 7.41
C PRO A 222 0.45 7.17 7.62
N VAL A 223 -0.21 6.75 6.55
CA VAL A 223 -1.13 5.62 6.57
C VAL A 223 -0.33 4.32 6.67
N LYS A 224 -0.67 3.47 7.63
CA LYS A 224 -0.02 2.18 7.82
C LYS A 224 -0.60 1.15 6.83
N LEU A 225 0.22 0.72 5.89
CA LEU A 225 -0.21 -0.26 4.87
C LEU A 225 -0.16 -1.71 5.36
N GLY A 226 0.57 -2.00 6.45
CA GLY A 226 0.83 -3.38 6.86
C GLY A 226 1.43 -4.20 5.72
N THR A 227 1.03 -5.45 5.59
CA THR A 227 1.53 -6.34 4.53
C THR A 227 1.05 -5.97 3.12
N ALA A 228 0.03 -5.10 2.98
CA ALA A 228 -0.35 -4.55 1.68
C ALA A 228 0.79 -3.71 1.06
N GLY A 229 1.64 -3.11 1.88
CA GLY A 229 2.82 -2.38 1.44
C GLY A 229 3.89 -3.21 0.72
N ASN A 230 3.81 -4.54 0.77
CA ASN A 230 4.72 -5.44 0.05
C ASN A 230 4.40 -5.57 -1.45
N TYR A 231 3.28 -5.00 -1.89
CA TYR A 231 2.82 -5.12 -3.27
C TYR A 231 2.89 -3.76 -3.98
N ALA A 232 3.35 -3.76 -5.22
CA ALA A 232 3.20 -2.65 -6.15
C ALA A 232 1.76 -2.56 -6.65
N ILE A 233 1.15 -3.73 -6.87
CA ILE A 233 -0.26 -3.86 -7.28
C ILE A 233 -0.92 -4.91 -6.38
N LEU A 234 -2.02 -4.55 -5.72
CA LEU A 234 -2.87 -5.49 -4.98
C LEU A 234 -4.33 -5.25 -5.36
N ALA A 235 -5.00 -6.29 -5.82
CA ALA A 235 -6.38 -6.23 -6.28
C ALA A 235 -7.21 -7.40 -5.76
N ASN A 236 -8.55 -7.23 -5.75
CA ASN A 236 -9.43 -8.30 -5.28
C ASN A 236 -10.02 -9.15 -6.42
N SER A 237 -10.32 -8.55 -7.56
CA SER A 237 -11.09 -9.25 -8.60
C SER A 237 -10.31 -9.56 -9.87
N ALA A 238 -9.43 -8.65 -10.33
CA ALA A 238 -8.64 -8.86 -11.54
C ALA A 238 -7.44 -7.91 -11.60
N ILE A 239 -6.39 -8.34 -12.29
CA ILE A 239 -5.31 -7.49 -12.79
C ILE A 239 -5.20 -7.76 -14.29
N SER A 240 -5.60 -6.78 -15.11
CA SER A 240 -5.53 -6.90 -16.56
C SER A 240 -4.44 -6.02 -17.15
N ASN A 241 -3.81 -6.51 -18.21
CA ASN A 241 -2.76 -5.80 -18.90
C ASN A 241 -2.94 -5.89 -20.41
N VAL A 242 -2.94 -4.76 -21.08
CA VAL A 242 -2.67 -4.71 -22.53
C VAL A 242 -1.16 -4.56 -22.67
N PRO A 243 -0.46 -5.54 -23.28
CA PRO A 243 1.00 -5.56 -23.30
C PRO A 243 1.60 -4.35 -24.04
N THR A 244 2.81 -3.86 -23.68
CA THR A 244 3.69 -4.41 -22.65
C THR A 244 3.79 -3.43 -21.50
N SER A 245 3.29 -3.81 -20.32
CA SER A 245 3.55 -3.00 -19.11
C SER A 245 4.82 -3.48 -18.41
N ALA A 246 5.47 -2.59 -17.67
CA ALA A 246 6.65 -2.87 -16.86
C ALA A 246 6.37 -2.60 -15.39
N ILE A 247 6.46 -3.64 -14.56
CA ILE A 247 6.15 -3.54 -13.13
C ILE A 247 7.40 -3.83 -12.33
N THR A 248 7.76 -2.91 -11.43
CA THR A 248 8.80 -3.13 -10.42
C THR A 248 8.15 -3.25 -9.05
N GLY A 249 8.14 -4.46 -8.51
CA GLY A 249 7.47 -4.85 -7.26
C GLY A 249 6.53 -6.04 -7.46
N ASN A 250 5.93 -6.52 -6.37
CA ASN A 250 5.06 -7.68 -6.39
C ASN A 250 3.63 -7.34 -6.86
N LEU A 251 2.99 -8.29 -7.51
CA LEU A 251 1.55 -8.26 -7.79
C LEU A 251 0.84 -9.24 -6.85
N GLY A 252 -0.28 -8.82 -6.26
CA GLY A 252 -1.14 -9.65 -5.42
C GLY A 252 -2.58 -9.64 -5.92
N LEU A 253 -3.20 -10.80 -6.01
CA LEU A 253 -4.61 -10.94 -6.37
C LEU A 253 -5.30 -11.90 -5.39
N SER A 254 -6.31 -11.43 -4.67
CA SER A 254 -7.10 -12.23 -3.74
C SER A 254 -8.45 -11.54 -3.44
N PRO A 255 -9.57 -12.29 -3.42
CA PRO A 255 -9.69 -13.75 -3.45
C PRO A 255 -9.66 -14.40 -4.84
N ALA A 256 -9.48 -13.63 -5.91
CA ALA A 256 -9.50 -14.18 -7.27
C ALA A 256 -8.23 -15.00 -7.58
N ALA A 257 -8.36 -15.96 -8.50
CA ALA A 257 -7.32 -16.87 -8.92
C ALA A 257 -6.35 -16.23 -9.93
N ALA A 258 -5.19 -16.87 -10.17
CA ALA A 258 -4.18 -16.42 -11.13
C ALA A 258 -4.72 -16.27 -12.57
N SER A 259 -5.78 -17.01 -12.94
CA SER A 259 -6.44 -16.87 -14.23
C SER A 259 -7.05 -15.49 -14.50
N TYR A 260 -7.27 -14.70 -13.46
CA TYR A 260 -7.72 -13.30 -13.54
C TYR A 260 -6.56 -12.28 -13.58
N VAL A 261 -5.31 -12.76 -13.60
CA VAL A 261 -4.14 -11.97 -13.98
C VAL A 261 -3.90 -12.17 -15.47
N THR A 262 -4.42 -11.26 -16.28
CA THR A 262 -4.44 -11.42 -17.75
C THR A 262 -3.49 -10.45 -18.44
N GLY A 263 -3.00 -10.84 -19.64
CA GLY A 263 -2.05 -10.04 -20.41
C GLY A 263 -0.61 -10.07 -19.90
N PHE A 264 -0.33 -10.93 -18.91
CA PHE A 264 1.02 -11.28 -18.43
C PHE A 264 1.36 -12.71 -18.84
N THR A 265 2.61 -12.94 -19.23
CA THR A 265 3.10 -14.30 -19.48
C THR A 265 3.51 -14.89 -18.12
N LEU A 266 2.63 -15.71 -17.53
CA LEU A 266 2.86 -16.28 -16.22
C LEU A 266 3.53 -17.65 -16.31
N THR A 267 4.61 -17.84 -15.54
CA THR A 267 5.31 -19.13 -15.37
C THR A 267 5.32 -19.46 -13.89
N LYS A 268 4.84 -20.65 -13.49
CA LYS A 268 4.78 -21.06 -12.08
C LYS A 268 6.19 -21.25 -11.52
N ALA A 269 6.44 -20.66 -10.35
CA ALA A 269 7.71 -20.72 -9.63
C ALA A 269 7.43 -20.98 -8.13
N GLY A 270 7.21 -22.25 -7.77
CA GLY A 270 6.85 -22.62 -6.40
C GLY A 270 5.51 -22.01 -5.96
N THR A 271 5.54 -21.20 -4.91
CA THR A 271 4.35 -20.61 -4.28
C THR A 271 3.87 -19.32 -4.94
N PHE A 272 4.43 -18.92 -6.09
CA PHE A 272 4.08 -17.72 -6.86
C PHE A 272 4.31 -17.95 -8.35
N TRP A 273 3.99 -16.95 -9.16
CA TRP A 273 4.25 -16.91 -10.59
C TRP A 273 5.28 -15.84 -10.92
N THR A 274 6.06 -16.05 -11.96
CA THR A 274 6.95 -15.05 -12.56
C THR A 274 6.41 -14.58 -13.88
N SER A 275 6.80 -13.39 -14.32
CA SER A 275 6.52 -12.85 -15.63
C SER A 275 7.69 -11.98 -16.11
N PRO A 276 8.08 -11.99 -17.39
CA PRO A 276 9.10 -11.08 -17.93
C PRO A 276 8.76 -9.60 -17.75
N GLN A 277 7.49 -9.28 -17.52
CA GLN A 277 6.98 -7.92 -17.34
C GLN A 277 7.01 -7.45 -15.87
N VAL A 278 7.41 -8.34 -14.93
CA VAL A 278 7.35 -8.09 -13.49
C VAL A 278 8.71 -8.36 -12.87
N VAL A 279 9.35 -7.32 -12.37
CA VAL A 279 10.51 -7.45 -11.49
C VAL A 279 9.98 -7.65 -10.06
N GLY A 280 9.71 -8.93 -9.72
CA GLY A 280 9.05 -9.36 -8.50
C GLY A 280 8.25 -10.64 -8.73
N GLY A 281 7.40 -11.00 -7.77
CA GLY A 281 6.51 -12.16 -7.87
C GLY A 281 5.07 -11.76 -8.19
N VAL A 282 4.32 -12.67 -8.83
CA VAL A 282 2.88 -12.58 -9.01
C VAL A 282 2.22 -13.63 -8.11
N PHE A 283 1.42 -13.17 -7.17
CA PHE A 283 0.79 -13.97 -6.12
C PHE A 283 -0.72 -13.96 -6.31
N ALA A 284 -1.35 -15.13 -6.26
CA ALA A 284 -2.79 -15.26 -6.40
C ALA A 284 -3.36 -16.22 -5.36
N ALA A 285 -4.67 -16.14 -5.12
CA ALA A 285 -5.33 -16.91 -4.07
C ALA A 285 -5.33 -18.43 -4.28
N ASP A 286 -5.08 -18.89 -5.50
CA ASP A 286 -4.95 -20.30 -5.89
C ASP A 286 -3.49 -20.81 -5.93
N ASN A 287 -2.54 -20.03 -5.42
CA ASN A 287 -1.16 -20.49 -5.24
C ASN A 287 -1.04 -21.47 -4.05
N ASP A 288 0.08 -22.17 -3.99
CA ASP A 288 0.39 -23.05 -2.86
C ASP A 288 0.57 -22.26 -1.55
N ALA A 289 0.31 -22.92 -0.40
CA ALA A 289 0.55 -22.30 0.90
C ALA A 289 2.03 -21.89 1.06
N PRO A 290 2.32 -20.75 1.75
CA PRO A 290 1.40 -19.91 2.55
C PRO A 290 0.78 -18.73 1.79
N THR A 291 0.89 -18.66 0.46
CA THR A 291 0.49 -17.50 -0.33
C THR A 291 -0.98 -17.09 -0.13
N PRO A 292 -1.99 -18.00 -0.10
CA PRO A 292 -3.39 -17.58 0.08
C PRO A 292 -3.63 -16.86 1.40
N SER A 293 -3.06 -17.34 2.51
CA SER A 293 -3.22 -16.72 3.83
C SER A 293 -2.51 -15.37 3.91
N ASN A 294 -1.34 -15.25 3.31
CA ASN A 294 -0.59 -14.00 3.24
C ASN A 294 -1.36 -12.92 2.45
N LEU A 295 -1.97 -13.32 1.32
CA LEU A 295 -2.79 -12.42 0.51
C LEU A 295 -4.07 -12.01 1.23
N THR A 296 -4.73 -12.93 1.94
CA THR A 296 -5.90 -12.59 2.76
C THR A 296 -5.56 -11.53 3.79
N THR A 297 -4.40 -11.66 4.46
CA THR A 297 -3.90 -10.67 5.41
C THR A 297 -3.57 -9.35 4.72
N ALA A 298 -2.95 -9.39 3.54
CA ALA A 298 -2.61 -8.18 2.78
C ALA A 298 -3.86 -7.41 2.32
N VAL A 299 -4.89 -8.10 1.86
CA VAL A 299 -6.18 -7.50 1.50
C VAL A 299 -6.86 -6.87 2.72
N ALA A 300 -6.86 -7.55 3.87
CA ALA A 300 -7.40 -6.98 5.11
C ALA A 300 -6.64 -5.72 5.53
N ASN A 301 -5.32 -5.72 5.42
CA ASN A 301 -4.49 -4.55 5.70
C ASN A 301 -4.72 -3.41 4.69
N MET A 302 -4.94 -3.70 3.42
CA MET A 302 -5.33 -2.70 2.42
C MET A 302 -6.66 -2.03 2.78
N GLN A 303 -7.66 -2.81 3.18
CA GLN A 303 -8.97 -2.28 3.61
C GLN A 303 -8.85 -1.44 4.89
N THR A 304 -8.01 -1.87 5.83
CA THR A 304 -7.73 -1.11 7.05
C THR A 304 -7.03 0.22 6.72
N ALA A 305 -6.03 0.19 5.83
CA ALA A 305 -5.34 1.40 5.38
C ALA A 305 -6.27 2.37 4.65
N TYR A 306 -7.16 1.85 3.80
CA TYR A 306 -8.20 2.65 3.16
C TYR A 306 -9.11 3.32 4.19
N THR A 307 -9.59 2.56 5.18
CA THR A 307 -10.50 3.05 6.22
C THR A 307 -9.83 4.08 7.13
N ASP A 308 -8.55 3.84 7.49
CA ASP A 308 -7.74 4.81 8.24
C ASP A 308 -7.61 6.12 7.46
N ALA A 309 -7.21 6.06 6.20
CA ALA A 309 -7.07 7.26 5.38
C ALA A 309 -8.40 8.01 5.20
N ALA A 310 -9.51 7.29 4.94
CA ALA A 310 -10.84 7.86 4.77
C ALA A 310 -11.40 8.50 6.05
N GLY A 311 -11.04 7.93 7.20
CA GLY A 311 -11.54 8.34 8.52
C GLY A 311 -10.73 9.44 9.21
N ARG A 312 -9.64 9.95 8.60
CA ARG A 312 -8.85 11.03 9.20
C ARG A 312 -9.70 12.28 9.38
N PRO A 313 -9.84 12.78 10.61
CA PRO A 313 -10.66 13.96 10.92
C PRO A 313 -9.94 15.27 10.60
N THR A 314 -10.67 16.36 10.58
CA THR A 314 -10.15 17.74 10.51
C THR A 314 -9.19 17.96 9.32
N PRO A 315 -9.70 17.89 8.05
CA PRO A 315 -8.87 18.22 6.89
C PRO A 315 -8.32 19.65 6.99
N ASP A 316 -7.03 19.80 6.61
CA ASP A 316 -6.40 21.10 6.50
C ASP A 316 -6.97 21.88 5.31
N PHE A 317 -7.38 21.17 4.25
CA PHE A 317 -7.91 21.75 3.03
C PHE A 317 -9.17 20.99 2.60
N THR A 318 -10.26 21.72 2.35
CA THR A 318 -11.52 21.16 1.83
C THR A 318 -11.85 21.77 0.49
N ASP A 319 -12.25 20.92 -0.47
CA ASP A 319 -12.68 21.28 -1.81
C ASP A 319 -11.77 22.28 -2.54
N LEU A 320 -10.45 22.20 -2.25
CA LEU A 320 -9.44 23.05 -2.87
C LEU A 320 -9.57 22.99 -4.40
N GLY A 321 -9.52 24.17 -5.05
CA GLY A 321 -9.67 24.27 -6.49
C GLY A 321 -11.03 23.82 -7.02
N ALA A 322 -12.06 23.74 -6.16
CA ALA A 322 -13.39 23.21 -6.50
C ALA A 322 -13.33 21.84 -7.21
N GLY A 323 -12.38 20.98 -6.80
CA GLY A 323 -12.15 19.66 -7.39
C GLY A 323 -11.27 19.66 -8.64
N ALA A 324 -10.60 20.77 -8.98
CA ALA A 324 -9.60 20.85 -10.03
C ALA A 324 -8.29 21.43 -9.48
N ILE A 325 -7.26 20.57 -9.30
CA ILE A 325 -5.99 20.97 -8.67
C ILE A 325 -4.82 21.13 -9.66
N GLY A 326 -5.09 21.08 -10.95
CA GLY A 326 -4.07 21.31 -11.97
C GLY A 326 -3.45 22.70 -11.87
N GLY A 327 -2.12 22.78 -11.99
CA GLY A 327 -1.35 24.03 -11.87
C GLY A 327 -1.02 24.45 -10.44
N LEU A 328 -1.55 23.74 -9.41
CA LEU A 328 -1.29 24.06 -8.02
C LEU A 328 0.02 23.45 -7.51
N THR A 329 0.58 24.10 -6.49
CA THR A 329 1.62 23.52 -5.64
C THR A 329 1.00 23.21 -4.28
N LEU A 330 0.99 21.91 -3.91
CA LEU A 330 0.36 21.40 -2.70
C LEU A 330 1.41 21.18 -1.62
N ILE A 331 1.21 21.76 -0.45
CA ILE A 331 2.04 21.56 0.74
C ILE A 331 1.59 20.33 1.51
N PRO A 332 2.41 19.77 2.43
CA PRO A 332 2.00 18.64 3.27
C PRO A 332 0.71 18.93 4.04
N GLY A 333 -0.18 17.92 4.14
CA GLY A 333 -1.45 18.10 4.84
C GLY A 333 -2.50 17.04 4.49
N LEU A 334 -3.64 17.15 5.15
CA LEU A 334 -4.84 16.37 4.90
C LEU A 334 -5.81 17.18 4.03
N TYR A 335 -6.11 16.64 2.86
CA TYR A 335 -7.00 17.24 1.87
C TYR A 335 -8.28 16.43 1.74
N LYS A 336 -9.41 17.09 1.53
CA LYS A 336 -10.69 16.41 1.32
C LYS A 336 -11.52 17.06 0.22
N TRP A 337 -12.08 16.24 -0.66
CA TRP A 337 -13.06 16.61 -1.65
C TRP A 337 -14.31 15.76 -1.53
N ALA A 338 -15.48 16.41 -1.51
CA ALA A 338 -16.78 15.75 -1.48
C ALA A 338 -17.24 15.25 -2.86
N SER A 339 -16.48 15.54 -3.92
CA SER A 339 -16.78 15.22 -5.31
C SER A 339 -15.60 14.55 -6.02
N THR A 340 -15.70 14.43 -7.34
CA THR A 340 -14.60 14.00 -8.21
C THR A 340 -13.46 15.02 -8.18
N LEU A 341 -12.23 14.52 -8.08
CA LEU A 341 -11.00 15.29 -8.16
C LEU A 341 -10.38 15.14 -9.55
N THR A 342 -10.13 16.25 -10.21
CA THR A 342 -9.51 16.29 -11.54
C THR A 342 -8.15 17.00 -11.50
N ILE A 343 -7.22 16.50 -12.32
CA ILE A 343 -5.88 17.10 -12.50
C ILE A 343 -5.69 17.37 -13.99
N PRO A 344 -6.25 18.52 -14.48
CA PRO A 344 -6.25 18.86 -15.92
C PRO A 344 -4.92 19.40 -16.42
N SER A 345 -4.02 19.80 -15.54
CA SER A 345 -2.65 20.22 -15.84
C SER A 345 -1.70 19.68 -14.75
N ASN A 346 -0.39 19.85 -14.95
CA ASN A 346 0.58 19.36 -13.97
C ASN A 346 0.32 19.91 -12.57
N VAL A 347 0.55 19.11 -11.54
CA VAL A 347 0.46 19.48 -10.14
C VAL A 347 1.79 19.21 -9.45
N THR A 348 2.18 20.05 -8.51
CA THR A 348 3.43 19.87 -7.75
C THR A 348 3.10 19.59 -6.28
N LEU A 349 3.73 18.55 -5.70
CA LEU A 349 3.71 18.32 -4.26
C LEU A 349 5.06 18.76 -3.70
N ALA A 350 5.06 19.84 -2.90
CA ALA A 350 6.27 20.49 -2.40
C ALA A 350 6.42 20.28 -0.89
N GLY A 351 7.50 19.64 -0.48
CA GLY A 351 7.80 19.38 0.93
C GLY A 351 9.10 18.61 1.10
N ALA A 352 9.48 18.37 2.35
CA ALA A 352 10.67 17.61 2.71
C ALA A 352 10.47 16.09 2.57
N ALA A 353 11.54 15.32 2.73
CA ALA A 353 11.56 13.87 2.52
C ALA A 353 10.58 13.09 3.43
N ASN A 354 10.22 13.66 4.57
CA ASN A 354 9.37 13.02 5.59
C ASN A 354 7.96 13.59 5.67
N ASP A 355 7.69 14.62 4.89
CA ASP A 355 6.39 15.28 4.87
C ASP A 355 5.34 14.37 4.24
N VAL A 356 4.09 14.49 4.71
CA VAL A 356 3.02 13.57 4.37
C VAL A 356 1.83 14.29 3.78
N TRP A 357 1.28 13.72 2.73
CA TRP A 357 0.03 14.13 2.11
C TRP A 357 -0.99 13.00 2.17
N ILE A 358 -2.19 13.30 2.63
CA ILE A 358 -3.34 12.39 2.53
C ILE A 358 -4.45 13.12 1.77
N PHE A 359 -4.91 12.53 0.70
CA PHE A 359 -5.99 13.02 -0.14
C PHE A 359 -7.22 12.13 0.02
N GLN A 360 -8.29 12.67 0.59
CA GLN A 360 -9.59 12.02 0.73
C GLN A 360 -10.50 12.46 -0.42
N VAL A 361 -10.81 11.55 -1.35
CA VAL A 361 -11.64 11.82 -2.53
C VAL A 361 -12.89 10.96 -2.46
N THR A 362 -14.07 11.59 -2.28
CA THR A 362 -15.36 10.90 -2.20
C THR A 362 -15.85 10.43 -3.58
N GLY A 363 -15.49 11.15 -4.65
CA GLY A 363 -15.75 10.76 -6.03
C GLY A 363 -14.57 10.04 -6.68
N ASP A 364 -14.41 10.23 -7.98
CA ASP A 364 -13.31 9.69 -8.77
C ASP A 364 -12.04 10.55 -8.67
N LEU A 365 -10.89 9.97 -8.94
CA LEU A 365 -9.63 10.68 -9.20
C LEU A 365 -9.29 10.56 -10.69
N LYS A 366 -9.14 11.71 -11.39
CA LYS A 366 -8.85 11.74 -12.82
C LYS A 366 -7.62 12.59 -13.11
N LEU A 367 -6.54 11.96 -13.56
CA LEU A 367 -5.36 12.66 -14.10
C LEU A 367 -5.47 12.70 -15.62
N SER A 368 -5.47 13.89 -16.20
CA SER A 368 -5.60 14.05 -17.65
C SER A 368 -4.39 13.48 -18.40
N ALA A 369 -4.62 13.11 -19.66
CA ALA A 369 -3.59 12.59 -20.55
C ALA A 369 -2.39 13.56 -20.66
N ALA A 370 -1.18 12.99 -20.70
CA ALA A 370 0.09 13.73 -20.80
C ALA A 370 0.31 14.77 -19.68
N LYS A 371 -0.31 14.57 -18.51
CA LYS A 371 -0.09 15.41 -17.32
C LYS A 371 0.68 14.65 -16.26
N ALA A 372 1.41 15.40 -15.42
CA ALA A 372 2.27 14.83 -14.43
C ALA A 372 2.00 15.41 -13.03
N MET A 373 2.09 14.55 -12.03
CA MET A 373 2.36 14.93 -10.66
C MET A 373 3.88 15.01 -10.49
N THR A 374 4.39 16.09 -9.92
CA THR A 374 5.83 16.30 -9.71
C THR A 374 6.12 16.50 -8.24
N LEU A 375 7.24 15.98 -7.79
CA LEU A 375 7.71 16.14 -6.41
C LEU A 375 8.80 17.21 -6.35
N SER A 376 8.78 18.03 -5.30
CA SER A 376 9.81 19.05 -5.08
C SER A 376 10.18 19.18 -3.60
N GLY A 377 11.34 19.76 -3.31
CA GLY A 377 11.82 19.96 -1.93
C GLY A 377 12.29 18.68 -1.22
N GLY A 378 12.33 17.54 -1.93
CA GLY A 378 12.68 16.24 -1.35
C GLY A 378 11.47 15.36 -1.03
N ALA A 379 10.24 15.78 -1.33
CA ALA A 379 9.02 14.99 -1.17
C ALA A 379 9.17 13.58 -1.77
N GLN A 380 8.61 12.58 -1.10
CA GLN A 380 8.76 11.17 -1.49
C GLN A 380 7.40 10.52 -1.74
N ALA A 381 7.29 9.76 -2.82
CA ALA A 381 6.06 9.05 -3.23
C ALA A 381 5.50 8.14 -2.13
N LYS A 382 6.36 7.54 -1.31
CA LYS A 382 5.94 6.66 -0.21
C LYS A 382 5.12 7.36 0.88
N ASN A 383 5.18 8.69 0.95
CA ASN A 383 4.49 9.51 1.95
C ASN A 383 3.25 10.23 1.39
N ILE A 384 2.83 9.88 0.18
CA ILE A 384 1.68 10.48 -0.50
C ILE A 384 0.61 9.39 -0.64
N PHE A 385 -0.59 9.67 -0.09
CA PHE A 385 -1.67 8.70 -0.03
C PHE A 385 -2.93 9.26 -0.68
N TRP A 386 -3.43 8.58 -1.70
CA TRP A 386 -4.66 8.89 -2.41
C TRP A 386 -5.75 7.91 -1.99
N GLN A 387 -6.59 8.28 -1.03
CA GLN A 387 -7.77 7.51 -0.70
C GLN A 387 -8.92 7.95 -1.62
N VAL A 388 -9.45 7.03 -2.42
CA VAL A 388 -10.46 7.30 -3.45
C VAL A 388 -11.65 6.36 -3.29
N ALA A 389 -12.83 6.91 -3.07
CA ALA A 389 -14.05 6.11 -2.93
C ALA A 389 -14.68 5.73 -4.28
N GLY A 390 -14.47 6.53 -5.31
CA GLY A 390 -14.80 6.23 -6.69
C GLY A 390 -13.72 5.45 -7.43
N ALA A 391 -13.63 5.62 -8.73
CA ALA A 391 -12.60 5.07 -9.60
C ALA A 391 -11.38 5.99 -9.72
N VAL A 392 -10.25 5.39 -10.08
CA VAL A 392 -9.03 6.12 -10.42
C VAL A 392 -8.74 5.93 -11.91
N ASP A 393 -8.57 7.03 -12.61
CA ASP A 393 -8.26 7.05 -14.04
C ASP A 393 -7.00 7.91 -14.28
N LEU A 394 -5.91 7.25 -14.60
CA LEU A 394 -4.65 7.89 -14.97
C LEU A 394 -4.55 7.90 -16.49
N GLY A 395 -4.75 9.06 -17.10
CA GLY A 395 -4.85 9.23 -18.53
C GLY A 395 -3.62 8.78 -19.30
N THR A 396 -3.76 8.59 -20.60
CA THR A 396 -2.68 8.17 -21.51
C THR A 396 -1.42 9.04 -21.34
N THR A 397 -0.26 8.38 -21.21
CA THR A 397 1.07 9.01 -21.03
C THR A 397 1.18 9.95 -19.82
N SER A 398 0.26 9.85 -18.86
CA SER A 398 0.34 10.61 -17.61
C SER A 398 1.38 10.02 -16.66
N HIS A 399 1.82 10.82 -15.67
CA HIS A 399 2.70 10.38 -14.60
C HIS A 399 2.11 10.72 -13.24
N SER A 400 2.01 9.73 -12.37
CA SER A 400 1.46 9.86 -11.02
C SER A 400 2.48 9.50 -9.96
N GLU A 401 2.30 10.05 -8.76
CA GLU A 401 3.14 9.82 -7.59
C GLU A 401 2.28 9.42 -6.39
N GLY A 402 2.76 8.44 -5.61
CA GLY A 402 2.13 8.08 -4.35
C GLY A 402 1.36 6.76 -4.36
N ILE A 403 0.73 6.47 -3.23
CA ILE A 403 0.05 5.24 -2.92
C ILE A 403 -1.44 5.43 -3.12
N VAL A 404 -2.01 4.71 -4.07
CA VAL A 404 -3.44 4.77 -4.39
C VAL A 404 -4.18 3.69 -3.61
N LEU A 405 -5.06 4.11 -2.70
CA LEU A 405 -6.00 3.27 -1.93
C LEU A 405 -7.40 3.48 -2.53
N CYS A 406 -7.81 2.62 -3.44
CA CYS A 406 -9.04 2.77 -4.20
C CYS A 406 -10.11 1.74 -3.77
N LYS A 407 -11.34 2.21 -3.55
CA LYS A 407 -12.47 1.33 -3.20
C LYS A 407 -12.99 0.55 -4.41
N THR A 408 -12.84 1.09 -5.60
CA THR A 408 -13.29 0.48 -6.85
C THR A 408 -12.09 0.13 -7.74
N ALA A 409 -12.15 0.38 -9.03
CA ALA A 409 -11.10 0.04 -9.97
C ALA A 409 -10.11 1.18 -10.18
N ILE A 410 -8.87 0.81 -10.53
CA ILE A 410 -7.81 1.70 -10.97
C ILE A 410 -7.50 1.38 -12.42
N THR A 411 -7.50 2.38 -13.29
CA THR A 411 -7.16 2.25 -14.72
C THR A 411 -5.99 3.14 -15.07
N LEU A 412 -4.98 2.57 -15.70
CA LEU A 412 -3.86 3.28 -16.29
C LEU A 412 -4.01 3.25 -17.80
N GLY A 413 -4.15 4.42 -18.41
CA GLY A 413 -4.18 4.58 -19.86
C GLY A 413 -2.84 4.23 -20.52
N THR A 414 -2.85 4.09 -21.84
CA THR A 414 -1.66 3.68 -22.61
C THR A 414 -0.44 4.54 -22.31
N GLY A 415 0.65 3.90 -21.88
CA GLY A 415 1.90 4.57 -21.54
C GLY A 415 1.85 5.41 -20.25
N ALA A 416 0.80 5.32 -19.46
CA ALA A 416 0.75 5.97 -18.16
C ALA A 416 1.77 5.33 -17.19
N SER A 417 2.25 6.11 -16.24
CA SER A 417 3.22 5.65 -15.26
C SER A 417 2.90 6.14 -13.86
N ILE A 418 3.33 5.36 -12.87
CA ILE A 418 3.26 5.72 -11.47
C ILE A 418 4.50 5.27 -10.72
N ASN A 419 5.07 6.17 -9.92
CA ASN A 419 5.98 5.82 -8.85
C ASN A 419 5.14 5.73 -7.56
N GLY A 420 4.75 4.52 -7.19
CA GLY A 420 3.75 4.32 -6.15
C GLY A 420 3.25 2.90 -6.03
N ARG A 421 2.05 2.77 -5.47
CA ARG A 421 1.33 1.49 -5.34
C ARG A 421 -0.11 1.64 -5.80
N LEU A 422 -0.64 0.61 -6.41
CA LEU A 422 -2.03 0.52 -6.87
C LEU A 422 -2.76 -0.53 -6.02
N LEU A 423 -3.49 -0.09 -5.00
CA LEU A 423 -4.17 -0.94 -4.04
C LEU A 423 -5.69 -0.77 -4.24
N ALA A 424 -6.29 -1.70 -5.01
CA ALA A 424 -7.69 -1.63 -5.43
C ALA A 424 -8.55 -2.70 -4.77
N GLN A 425 -9.72 -2.31 -4.25
CA GLN A 425 -10.67 -3.28 -3.70
C GLN A 425 -11.50 -3.99 -4.79
N THR A 426 -11.27 -3.68 -6.06
CA THR A 426 -11.79 -4.45 -7.21
C THR A 426 -10.68 -4.78 -8.18
N ALA A 427 -10.52 -4.08 -9.29
CA ALA A 427 -9.60 -4.42 -10.36
C ALA A 427 -8.53 -3.35 -10.61
N VAL A 428 -7.41 -3.76 -11.18
CA VAL A 428 -6.38 -2.86 -11.74
C VAL A 428 -6.22 -3.18 -13.23
N ASN A 429 -6.41 -2.17 -14.08
CA ASN A 429 -6.30 -2.28 -15.52
C ASN A 429 -5.12 -1.46 -16.04
N LEU A 430 -4.24 -2.10 -16.78
CA LEU A 430 -3.01 -1.53 -17.31
C LEU A 430 -3.02 -1.57 -18.84
N ALA A 431 -2.48 -0.55 -19.49
CA ALA A 431 -2.29 -0.50 -20.93
C ALA A 431 -0.88 0.02 -21.24
N SER A 432 0.06 -0.88 -21.51
CA SER A 432 1.48 -0.54 -21.78
C SER A 432 2.05 0.44 -20.74
N SER A 433 1.72 0.22 -19.47
CA SER A 433 1.95 1.16 -18.36
C SER A 433 3.18 0.77 -17.54
N THR A 434 3.73 1.73 -16.81
CA THR A 434 4.86 1.49 -15.89
C THR A 434 4.42 1.71 -14.45
N VAL A 435 4.65 0.72 -13.57
CA VAL A 435 4.41 0.83 -12.14
C VAL A 435 5.71 0.53 -11.40
N THR A 436 6.20 1.51 -10.64
CA THR A 436 7.42 1.37 -9.84
C THR A 436 7.07 1.52 -8.37
N GLN A 437 7.25 0.45 -7.61
CA GLN A 437 7.08 0.49 -6.17
C GLN A 437 8.16 1.40 -5.57
N PRO A 438 7.81 2.45 -4.79
CA PRO A 438 8.80 3.30 -4.16
C PRO A 438 9.62 2.51 -3.14
N ALA A 439 10.88 2.89 -2.99
CA ALA A 439 11.74 2.33 -1.95
C ALA A 439 11.11 2.52 -0.55
N PRO A 440 11.32 1.56 0.34
CA PRO A 440 10.79 1.59 1.70
C PRO A 440 11.23 2.81 2.49
#